data_cdd6c94d63cc9df3fc2b8f4313b17c24
#
_entry.id   cdd6c94d63cc9df3fc2b8f4313b17c24
#
_cell.length_a   1.000
_cell.length_b   1.000
_cell.length_c   1.000
_cell.angle_alpha   90.00
_cell.angle_beta   90.00
_cell.angle_gamma   90.00
#
_symmetry.space_group_name_H-M   'P 1'
#
loop_
_entity.id
_entity.type
_entity.pdbx_description
1 polymer ?
#
loop_
_entity_poly.entity_id
_entity_poly.type
_entity_poly.pdbx_seq_one_letter_code
_entity_poly.pdbx_strand_id
1 'polypeptide(L)'
;VSDINADIEKVSGFMYDILTDNELLYTDGIAIVVSLWSEVKKALNRKGVRFDKFKEVDIRWRNDELEMLLNKRLKYFSIDKNIEVSLYTLVPNKLDRDLILELSDHSPRSLLNLCGYILDEEYDKNEIEVFSSEALSRGANVYCKKFDYVSAQPSRTGKGQDLPTWITRLLRLKLTEFTLEQYSSFFNVKKTTTGARHIETLVKYNLIKDTMF
;
A
#
# COMPACT_ATOMS: atom_id res chain seq x y z
N VAL A 1 -8.71 8.67 16.55
CA VAL A 1 -8.48 7.59 15.58
C VAL A 1 -9.69 6.68 15.64
N SER A 2 -10.56 6.74 14.62
CA SER A 2 -11.71 5.86 14.51
C SER A 2 -11.24 4.40 14.43
N ASP A 3 -11.94 3.51 15.10
CA ASP A 3 -11.64 2.08 15.02
C ASP A 3 -12.07 1.58 13.63
N ILE A 4 -11.11 1.39 12.75
CA ILE A 4 -11.32 0.99 11.35
C ILE A 4 -12.15 -0.30 11.26
N ASN A 5 -12.05 -1.21 12.23
CA ASN A 5 -12.86 -2.43 12.22
C ASN A 5 -14.31 -2.18 12.61
N ALA A 6 -14.54 -1.29 13.57
CA ALA A 6 -15.89 -0.86 13.90
C ALA A 6 -16.52 -0.14 12.70
N ASP A 7 -15.71 0.60 11.95
CA ASP A 7 -16.15 1.26 10.72
C ASP A 7 -16.43 0.25 9.60
N ILE A 8 -15.59 -0.80 9.42
CA ILE A 8 -15.85 -1.87 8.43
C ILE A 8 -17.15 -2.61 8.75
N GLU A 9 -17.38 -2.97 10.00
CA GLU A 9 -18.63 -3.67 10.39
C GLU A 9 -19.86 -2.79 10.21
N LYS A 10 -19.79 -1.51 10.57
CA LYS A 10 -20.89 -0.54 10.36
C LYS A 10 -21.16 -0.33 8.87
N VAL A 11 -20.10 -0.07 8.08
CA VAL A 11 -20.23 0.13 6.64
C VAL A 11 -20.74 -1.14 5.95
N SER A 12 -20.21 -2.31 6.32
CA SER A 12 -20.70 -3.57 5.75
C SER A 12 -22.15 -3.88 6.18
N GLY A 13 -22.58 -3.50 7.37
CA GLY A 13 -23.98 -3.60 7.78
C GLY A 13 -24.89 -2.74 6.92
N PHE A 14 -24.58 -1.46 6.83
CA PHE A 14 -25.33 -0.52 5.98
C PHE A 14 -25.35 -0.94 4.51
N MET A 15 -24.22 -1.35 3.97
CA MET A 15 -24.13 -1.80 2.57
C MET A 15 -24.83 -3.14 2.33
N TYR A 16 -24.89 -4.00 3.34
CA TYR A 16 -25.60 -5.27 3.25
C TYR A 16 -27.08 -5.06 2.93
N ASP A 17 -27.75 -4.18 3.65
CA ASP A 17 -29.17 -3.88 3.45
C ASP A 17 -29.41 -3.36 2.02
N ILE A 18 -28.56 -2.46 1.51
CA ILE A 18 -28.67 -1.93 0.13
C ILE A 18 -28.45 -3.02 -0.92
N LEU A 19 -27.41 -3.87 -0.74
CA LEU A 19 -26.99 -4.86 -1.73
C LEU A 19 -27.86 -6.14 -1.70
N THR A 20 -28.73 -6.29 -0.73
CA THR A 20 -29.69 -7.41 -0.62
C THR A 20 -31.14 -7.00 -0.83
N ASP A 21 -31.42 -5.70 -0.90
CA ASP A 21 -32.75 -5.18 -1.19
C ASP A 21 -33.09 -5.35 -2.67
N ASN A 22 -33.87 -6.38 -2.98
CA ASN A 22 -34.28 -6.69 -4.34
C ASN A 22 -35.20 -5.61 -4.93
N GLU A 23 -36.03 -4.96 -4.12
CA GLU A 23 -36.93 -3.91 -4.60
C GLU A 23 -36.11 -2.72 -5.08
N LEU A 24 -35.10 -2.33 -4.30
CA LEU A 24 -34.20 -1.24 -4.65
C LEU A 24 -33.34 -1.57 -5.88
N LEU A 25 -32.77 -2.79 -5.92
CA LEU A 25 -31.83 -3.20 -6.98
C LEU A 25 -32.47 -3.39 -8.35
N TYR A 26 -33.77 -3.73 -8.38
CA TYR A 26 -34.50 -4.01 -9.62
C TYR A 26 -35.57 -2.94 -9.95
N THR A 27 -35.53 -1.79 -9.28
CA THR A 27 -36.41 -0.67 -9.60
C THR A 27 -36.01 -0.04 -10.93
N ASP A 28 -36.92 0.02 -11.86
CA ASP A 28 -36.71 0.62 -13.19
C ASP A 28 -36.28 2.09 -13.08
N GLY A 29 -35.29 2.48 -13.86
CA GLY A 29 -34.78 3.84 -13.92
C GLY A 29 -33.76 4.19 -12.83
N ILE A 30 -33.43 3.26 -11.94
CA ILE A 30 -32.40 3.45 -10.91
C ILE A 30 -31.15 2.64 -11.27
N ALA A 31 -29.99 3.29 -11.28
CA ALA A 31 -28.68 2.63 -11.37
C ALA A 31 -27.88 2.93 -10.12
N ILE A 32 -27.48 1.88 -9.40
CA ILE A 32 -26.69 1.99 -8.17
C ILE A 32 -25.23 1.65 -8.48
N VAL A 33 -24.33 2.60 -8.22
CA VAL A 33 -22.88 2.40 -8.33
C VAL A 33 -22.27 2.54 -6.95
N VAL A 34 -21.58 1.50 -6.51
CA VAL A 34 -20.96 1.46 -5.18
C VAL A 34 -19.47 1.29 -5.30
N SER A 35 -18.72 2.15 -4.62
CA SER A 35 -17.27 1.97 -4.45
C SER A 35 -17.01 1.33 -3.08
N LEU A 36 -16.42 0.16 -3.06
CA LEU A 36 -16.14 -0.61 -1.85
C LEU A 36 -14.64 -0.83 -1.67
N TRP A 37 -14.18 -0.74 -0.44
CA TRP A 37 -12.86 -1.26 -0.09
C TRP A 37 -12.86 -2.79 -0.14
N SER A 38 -11.73 -3.37 -0.45
CA SER A 38 -11.57 -4.84 -0.51
C SER A 38 -11.98 -5.53 0.81
N GLU A 39 -11.73 -4.90 1.94
CA GLU A 39 -12.07 -5.40 3.27
C GLU A 39 -13.58 -5.38 3.54
N VAL A 40 -14.25 -4.31 3.13
CA VAL A 40 -15.73 -4.23 3.22
C VAL A 40 -16.35 -5.28 2.30
N LYS A 41 -15.81 -5.46 1.09
CA LYS A 41 -16.26 -6.53 0.18
C LYS A 41 -16.07 -7.92 0.81
N LYS A 42 -14.91 -8.20 1.44
CA LYS A 42 -14.67 -9.45 2.17
C LYS A 42 -15.66 -9.64 3.33
N ALA A 43 -15.99 -8.59 4.07
CA ALA A 43 -16.98 -8.64 5.14
C ALA A 43 -18.38 -8.92 4.59
N LEU A 44 -18.79 -8.28 3.52
CA LEU A 44 -20.07 -8.49 2.83
C LEU A 44 -20.18 -9.91 2.26
N ASN A 45 -19.11 -10.45 1.67
CA ASN A 45 -19.06 -11.86 1.23
C ASN A 45 -19.31 -12.83 2.40
N ARG A 46 -18.70 -12.58 3.57
CA ARG A 46 -18.93 -13.38 4.78
C ARG A 46 -20.37 -13.28 5.30
N LYS A 47 -21.05 -12.15 5.07
CA LYS A 47 -22.45 -11.94 5.36
C LYS A 47 -23.40 -12.56 4.32
N GLY A 48 -22.86 -13.12 3.23
CA GLY A 48 -23.63 -13.82 2.20
C GLY A 48 -24.03 -12.99 0.99
N VAL A 49 -23.50 -11.76 0.83
CA VAL A 49 -23.72 -10.97 -0.40
C VAL A 49 -23.09 -11.67 -1.58
N ARG A 50 -23.86 -11.89 -2.62
CA ARG A 50 -23.43 -12.55 -3.87
C ARG A 50 -22.97 -11.54 -4.89
N PHE A 51 -21.66 -11.27 -4.91
CA PHE A 51 -21.05 -10.31 -5.83
C PHE A 51 -21.06 -10.81 -7.29
N ASP A 52 -21.18 -12.10 -7.53
CA ASP A 52 -21.34 -12.68 -8.87
C ASP A 52 -22.60 -12.17 -9.63
N LYS A 53 -23.53 -11.53 -8.93
CA LYS A 53 -24.72 -10.90 -9.52
C LYS A 53 -24.50 -9.46 -9.99
N PHE A 54 -23.37 -8.86 -9.63
CA PHE A 54 -23.06 -7.47 -9.91
C PHE A 54 -21.95 -7.36 -10.96
N LYS A 55 -21.99 -6.28 -11.75
CA LYS A 55 -20.85 -5.94 -12.61
C LYS A 55 -19.76 -5.31 -11.74
N GLU A 56 -18.65 -6.00 -11.59
CA GLU A 56 -17.51 -5.53 -10.82
C GLU A 56 -16.45 -4.91 -11.73
N VAL A 57 -15.81 -3.86 -11.22
CA VAL A 57 -14.63 -3.25 -11.82
C VAL A 57 -13.62 -3.02 -10.72
N ASP A 58 -12.46 -3.69 -10.79
CA ASP A 58 -11.34 -3.42 -9.89
C ASP A 58 -10.63 -2.13 -10.30
N ILE A 59 -10.56 -1.18 -9.36
CA ILE A 59 -9.80 0.06 -9.55
C ILE A 59 -8.43 -0.14 -8.91
N ARG A 60 -7.42 -0.33 -9.74
CA ARG A 60 -6.03 -0.46 -9.32
C ARG A 60 -5.16 0.46 -10.14
N TRP A 61 -4.29 1.19 -9.46
CA TRP A 61 -3.29 1.99 -10.14
C TRP A 61 -2.14 1.11 -10.58
N ARG A 62 -1.75 1.23 -11.84
CA ARG A 62 -0.53 0.62 -12.36
C ARG A 62 0.63 1.61 -12.19
N ASN A 63 1.86 1.11 -12.22
CA ASN A 63 3.05 1.96 -12.06
C ASN A 63 3.16 3.04 -13.15
N ASP A 64 2.80 2.71 -14.40
CA ASP A 64 2.76 3.67 -15.50
C ASP A 64 1.71 4.77 -15.29
N GLU A 65 0.56 4.45 -14.72
CA GLU A 65 -0.50 5.41 -14.39
C GLU A 65 -0.09 6.32 -13.22
N LEU A 66 0.60 5.76 -12.22
CA LEU A 66 1.16 6.52 -11.10
C LEU A 66 2.25 7.49 -11.57
N GLU A 67 3.15 7.04 -12.43
CA GLU A 67 4.17 7.90 -13.03
C GLU A 67 3.53 9.01 -13.87
N MET A 68 2.54 8.70 -14.69
CA MET A 68 1.82 9.70 -15.47
C MET A 68 1.08 10.72 -14.58
N LEU A 69 0.47 10.27 -13.49
CA LEU A 69 -0.16 11.15 -12.51
C LEU A 69 0.86 12.10 -11.88
N LEU A 70 2.00 11.57 -11.44
CA LEU A 70 3.07 12.37 -10.84
C LEU A 70 3.62 13.39 -11.85
N ASN A 71 3.91 12.98 -13.09
CA ASN A 71 4.42 13.85 -14.13
C ASN A 71 3.44 14.98 -14.47
N LYS A 72 2.13 14.70 -14.52
CA LYS A 72 1.10 15.75 -14.69
C LYS A 72 1.10 16.75 -13.55
N ARG A 73 1.29 16.31 -12.32
CA ARG A 73 1.36 17.20 -11.14
C ARG A 73 2.63 18.03 -11.17
N LEU A 74 3.78 17.42 -11.41
CA LEU A 74 5.06 18.13 -11.56
C LEU A 74 4.95 19.24 -12.60
N LYS A 75 4.43 18.95 -13.79
CA LYS A 75 4.19 19.93 -14.83
C LYS A 75 3.23 21.04 -14.42
N TYR A 76 2.15 20.68 -13.71
CA TYR A 76 1.16 21.68 -13.27
C TYR A 76 1.73 22.66 -12.25
N PHE A 77 2.52 22.18 -11.30
CA PHE A 77 3.09 22.98 -10.21
C PHE A 77 4.48 23.56 -10.55
N SER A 78 5.06 23.21 -11.70
CA SER A 78 6.31 23.83 -12.15
C SER A 78 6.14 25.34 -12.32
N ILE A 79 7.09 26.11 -11.80
CA ILE A 79 7.13 27.58 -11.93
C ILE A 79 7.34 27.97 -13.38
N ASP A 80 8.33 27.38 -14.04
CA ASP A 80 8.56 27.55 -15.46
C ASP A 80 7.88 26.44 -16.27
N LYS A 81 6.86 26.83 -17.04
CA LYS A 81 6.09 25.90 -17.89
C LYS A 81 6.85 25.45 -19.14
N ASN A 82 7.96 26.09 -19.48
CA ASN A 82 8.80 25.71 -20.60
C ASN A 82 9.79 24.60 -20.23
N ILE A 83 10.02 24.36 -18.93
CA ILE A 83 10.87 23.28 -18.46
C ILE A 83 10.01 22.03 -18.28
N GLU A 84 10.40 20.94 -18.94
CA GLU A 84 9.75 19.65 -18.76
C GLU A 84 10.26 18.98 -17.49
N VAL A 85 9.49 19.09 -16.40
CA VAL A 85 9.78 18.40 -15.15
C VAL A 85 8.97 17.11 -15.09
N SER A 86 9.67 16.00 -14.91
CA SER A 86 9.08 14.66 -14.82
C SER A 86 9.82 13.82 -13.78
N LEU A 87 9.26 12.68 -13.41
CA LEU A 87 9.98 11.73 -12.56
C LEU A 87 11.29 11.28 -13.21
N TYR A 88 11.30 11.14 -14.53
CA TYR A 88 12.49 10.78 -15.30
C TYR A 88 13.61 11.82 -15.19
N THR A 89 13.27 13.11 -15.29
CA THR A 89 14.25 14.20 -15.18
C THR A 89 14.78 14.36 -13.76
N LEU A 90 13.91 14.20 -12.75
CA LEU A 90 14.31 14.32 -11.35
C LEU A 90 15.03 13.09 -10.81
N VAL A 91 14.74 11.89 -11.34
CA VAL A 91 15.34 10.61 -10.96
C VAL A 91 15.77 9.85 -12.22
N PRO A 92 16.95 10.17 -12.79
CA PRO A 92 17.39 9.58 -14.06
C PRO A 92 17.65 8.06 -13.95
N ASN A 93 18.04 7.57 -12.78
CA ASN A 93 18.30 6.15 -12.58
C ASN A 93 16.97 5.35 -12.56
N LYS A 94 16.89 4.35 -13.43
CA LYS A 94 15.68 3.52 -13.54
C LYS A 94 15.39 2.73 -12.26
N LEU A 95 16.40 2.17 -11.60
CA LEU A 95 16.22 1.37 -10.39
C LEU A 95 15.63 2.21 -9.25
N ASP A 96 16.05 3.47 -9.14
CA ASP A 96 15.53 4.39 -8.12
C ASP A 96 14.07 4.79 -8.43
N ARG A 97 13.72 4.99 -9.72
CA ARG A 97 12.31 5.22 -10.11
C ARG A 97 11.43 4.01 -9.82
N ASP A 98 11.89 2.83 -10.19
CA ASP A 98 11.16 1.58 -9.94
C ASP A 98 10.94 1.40 -8.42
N LEU A 99 11.96 1.68 -7.59
CA LEU A 99 11.86 1.65 -6.14
C LEU A 99 10.80 2.63 -5.59
N ILE A 100 10.77 3.87 -6.09
CA ILE A 100 9.77 4.87 -5.68
C ILE A 100 8.35 4.38 -6.01
N LEU A 101 8.14 3.84 -7.20
CA LEU A 101 6.86 3.33 -7.63
C LEU A 101 6.43 2.08 -6.84
N GLU A 102 7.36 1.18 -6.55
CA GLU A 102 7.10 -0.01 -5.73
C GLU A 102 6.76 0.34 -4.28
N LEU A 103 7.52 1.25 -3.65
CA LEU A 103 7.27 1.70 -2.28
C LEU A 103 5.92 2.43 -2.14
N SER A 104 5.39 2.97 -3.23
CA SER A 104 4.07 3.61 -3.23
C SER A 104 2.90 2.63 -3.06
N ASP A 105 3.14 1.32 -3.22
CA ASP A 105 2.15 0.23 -3.11
C ASP A 105 0.88 0.52 -3.92
N HIS A 106 1.04 0.92 -5.17
CA HIS A 106 -0.05 1.27 -6.09
C HIS A 106 -1.01 2.37 -5.59
N SER A 107 -0.55 3.20 -4.64
CA SER A 107 -1.33 4.27 -4.03
C SER A 107 -0.82 5.65 -4.44
N PRO A 108 -1.64 6.49 -5.12
CA PRO A 108 -1.28 7.86 -5.43
C PRO A 108 -0.91 8.69 -4.19
N ARG A 109 -1.62 8.48 -3.07
CA ARG A 109 -1.32 9.17 -1.81
C ARG A 109 0.05 8.79 -1.26
N SER A 110 0.35 7.49 -1.24
CA SER A 110 1.64 6.97 -0.79
C SER A 110 2.78 7.49 -1.65
N LEU A 111 2.60 7.50 -2.98
CA LEU A 111 3.57 8.05 -3.92
C LEU A 111 3.86 9.54 -3.63
N LEU A 112 2.82 10.35 -3.47
CA LEU A 112 2.99 11.77 -3.20
C LEU A 112 3.65 12.04 -1.84
N ASN A 113 3.31 11.27 -0.82
CA ASN A 113 3.94 11.36 0.50
C ASN A 113 5.42 10.97 0.43
N LEU A 114 5.75 9.88 -0.26
CA LEU A 114 7.14 9.45 -0.46
C LEU A 114 7.94 10.52 -1.20
N CYS A 115 7.42 11.05 -2.30
CA CYS A 115 8.06 12.15 -3.03
C CYS A 115 8.25 13.40 -2.16
N GLY A 116 7.28 13.71 -1.28
CA GLY A 116 7.41 14.81 -0.32
C GLY A 116 8.59 14.62 0.62
N TYR A 117 8.75 13.43 1.22
CA TYR A 117 9.90 13.14 2.09
C TYR A 117 11.24 13.18 1.34
N ILE A 118 11.28 12.74 0.09
CA ILE A 118 12.49 12.85 -0.74
C ILE A 118 12.83 14.33 -1.01
N LEU A 119 11.82 15.13 -1.33
CA LEU A 119 11.98 16.56 -1.56
C LEU A 119 12.47 17.29 -0.29
N ASP A 120 11.91 16.96 0.88
CA ASP A 120 12.32 17.53 2.17
C ASP A 120 13.81 17.26 2.46
N GLU A 121 14.33 16.08 2.12
CA GLU A 121 15.74 15.71 2.29
C GLU A 121 16.68 16.39 1.27
N GLU A 122 16.16 16.86 0.15
CA GLU A 122 16.92 17.60 -0.86
C GLU A 122 16.82 19.12 -0.70
N TYR A 123 15.84 19.62 0.07
CA TYR A 123 15.43 21.03 0.13
C TYR A 123 16.54 21.99 0.60
N ASP A 124 17.53 21.52 1.34
CA ASP A 124 18.67 22.35 1.79
C ASP A 124 19.61 22.76 0.63
N LYS A 125 19.38 22.23 -0.59
CA LYS A 125 20.13 22.60 -1.79
C LYS A 125 19.33 23.62 -2.59
N ASN A 126 19.88 24.80 -2.81
CA ASN A 126 19.19 25.95 -3.40
C ASN A 126 18.66 25.72 -4.83
N GLU A 127 19.15 24.75 -5.57
CA GLU A 127 18.69 24.40 -6.92
C GLU A 127 18.64 22.88 -7.07
N ILE A 128 17.43 22.35 -7.25
CA ILE A 128 17.22 20.91 -7.43
C ILE A 128 16.99 20.65 -8.93
N GLU A 129 17.99 20.20 -9.62
CA GLU A 129 17.84 19.69 -10.99
C GLU A 129 17.55 18.18 -10.99
N VAL A 130 18.23 17.43 -10.11
CA VAL A 130 18.12 15.98 -9.98
C VAL A 130 18.19 15.63 -8.50
N PHE A 131 17.36 14.71 -8.05
CA PHE A 131 17.46 14.20 -6.68
C PHE A 131 18.74 13.36 -6.50
N SER A 132 19.47 13.64 -5.43
CA SER A 132 20.64 12.84 -5.09
C SER A 132 20.22 11.46 -4.59
N SER A 133 21.04 10.43 -4.87
CA SER A 133 20.80 9.06 -4.34
C SER A 133 20.74 9.03 -2.83
N GLU A 134 21.41 9.97 -2.17
CA GLU A 134 21.38 10.13 -0.72
C GLU A 134 20.03 10.65 -0.22
N ALA A 135 19.44 11.66 -0.87
CA ALA A 135 18.10 12.16 -0.55
C ALA A 135 17.02 11.11 -0.84
N LEU A 136 17.15 10.38 -1.95
CA LEU A 136 16.26 9.25 -2.26
C LEU A 136 16.28 8.20 -1.15
N SER A 137 17.47 7.77 -0.72
CA SER A 137 17.62 6.78 0.35
C SER A 137 17.10 7.31 1.70
N ARG A 138 17.42 8.55 2.07
CA ARG A 138 16.96 9.14 3.33
C ARG A 138 15.45 9.36 3.33
N GLY A 139 14.88 9.93 2.28
CA GLY A 139 13.45 10.15 2.13
C GLY A 139 12.65 8.84 2.19
N ALA A 140 13.12 7.79 1.49
CA ALA A 140 12.53 6.46 1.58
C ALA A 140 12.57 5.89 3.00
N ASN A 141 13.71 6.05 3.71
CA ASN A 141 13.82 5.62 5.09
C ASN A 141 12.86 6.38 6.04
N VAL A 142 12.72 7.70 5.85
CA VAL A 142 11.78 8.51 6.63
C VAL A 142 10.34 8.07 6.35
N TYR A 143 9.99 7.87 5.07
CA TYR A 143 8.69 7.35 4.67
C TYR A 143 8.37 6.01 5.35
N CYS A 144 9.28 5.03 5.25
CA CYS A 144 9.09 3.72 5.88
C CYS A 144 8.96 3.80 7.40
N LYS A 145 9.73 4.67 8.07
CA LYS A 145 9.63 4.86 9.52
C LYS A 145 8.32 5.51 9.98
N LYS A 146 7.78 6.43 9.17
CA LYS A 146 6.54 7.16 9.44
C LYS A 146 5.29 6.45 8.91
N PHE A 147 5.46 5.39 8.13
CA PHE A 147 4.34 4.65 7.57
C PHE A 147 3.46 4.05 8.67
N ASP A 148 2.17 4.35 8.63
CA ASP A 148 1.22 3.81 9.60
C ASP A 148 0.78 2.39 9.20
N TYR A 149 1.62 1.42 9.53
CA TYR A 149 1.36 0.00 9.28
C TYR A 149 0.08 -0.51 9.95
N VAL A 150 -0.33 0.12 11.05
CA VAL A 150 -1.53 -0.28 11.78
C VAL A 150 -2.79 0.12 11.03
N SER A 151 -2.80 1.31 10.45
CA SER A 151 -3.91 1.80 9.62
C SER A 151 -3.96 1.13 8.25
N ALA A 152 -2.81 0.71 7.72
CA ALA A 152 -2.73 0.00 6.45
C ALA A 152 -3.28 -1.43 6.52
N GLN A 153 -3.48 -1.97 7.74
CA GLN A 153 -4.03 -3.32 7.94
C GLN A 153 -5.40 -3.29 8.63
N PRO A 154 -6.46 -3.54 7.88
CA PRO A 154 -7.84 -3.39 8.38
C PRO A 154 -8.32 -4.50 9.31
N SER A 155 -7.56 -5.57 9.54
CA SER A 155 -7.99 -6.67 10.42
C SER A 155 -7.38 -6.60 11.81
N ARG A 156 -7.98 -5.82 12.71
CA ARG A 156 -7.61 -5.80 14.15
C ARG A 156 -8.23 -6.95 14.97
N THR A 157 -8.90 -7.91 14.35
CA THR A 157 -9.47 -9.04 15.08
C THR A 157 -8.38 -9.99 15.57
N GLY A 158 -8.05 -9.90 16.85
CA GLY A 158 -7.35 -10.87 17.69
C GLY A 158 -5.87 -11.14 17.39
N LYS A 159 -5.42 -11.05 16.15
CA LYS A 159 -4.04 -11.35 15.73
C LYS A 159 -3.28 -10.16 15.13
N GLY A 160 -3.96 -9.04 14.89
CA GLY A 160 -3.33 -7.82 14.36
C GLY A 160 -2.55 -7.04 15.43
N GLN A 161 -2.69 -7.38 16.71
CA GLN A 161 -1.90 -6.80 17.80
C GLN A 161 -0.41 -7.15 17.70
N ASP A 162 -0.07 -8.23 16.98
CA ASP A 162 1.31 -8.69 16.82
C ASP A 162 2.06 -8.00 15.66
N LEU A 163 1.36 -7.22 14.81
CA LEU A 163 1.98 -6.62 13.63
C LEU A 163 3.21 -5.77 13.94
N PRO A 164 3.20 -4.86 14.93
CA PRO A 164 4.41 -4.12 15.32
C PRO A 164 5.56 -5.03 15.71
N THR A 165 5.28 -6.16 16.36
CA THR A 165 6.27 -7.18 16.72
C THR A 165 6.90 -7.81 15.48
N TRP A 166 6.08 -8.14 14.46
CA TRP A 166 6.56 -8.72 13.21
C TRP A 166 7.40 -7.73 12.40
N ILE A 167 6.96 -6.47 12.30
CA ILE A 167 7.73 -5.40 11.66
C ILE A 167 9.07 -5.21 12.36
N THR A 168 9.07 -5.13 13.70
CA THR A 168 10.30 -5.01 14.48
C THR A 168 11.25 -6.19 14.25
N ARG A 169 10.75 -7.41 14.09
CA ARG A 169 11.56 -8.57 13.73
C ARG A 169 12.21 -8.41 12.36
N LEU A 170 11.44 -8.03 11.33
CA LEU A 170 12.00 -7.80 10.00
C LEU A 170 13.07 -6.71 10.00
N LEU A 171 12.83 -5.60 10.69
CA LEU A 171 13.81 -4.52 10.81
C LEU A 171 15.12 -4.99 11.50
N ARG A 172 15.05 -5.94 12.44
CA ARG A 172 16.22 -6.52 13.09
C ARG A 172 17.01 -7.45 12.17
N LEU A 173 16.35 -8.11 11.22
CA LEU A 173 17.02 -9.00 10.26
C LEU A 173 17.96 -8.23 9.31
N LYS A 174 17.65 -6.96 9.00
CA LYS A 174 18.43 -6.06 8.14
C LYS A 174 18.74 -6.63 6.75
N LEU A 175 17.91 -7.53 6.25
CA LEU A 175 18.00 -8.13 4.92
C LEU A 175 16.72 -7.80 4.14
N THR A 176 16.87 -7.40 2.89
CA THR A 176 15.76 -7.19 1.97
C THR A 176 15.27 -8.50 1.35
N GLU A 177 16.19 -9.44 1.18
CA GLU A 177 15.90 -10.79 0.71
C GLU A 177 16.52 -11.81 1.67
N PHE A 178 15.79 -12.86 1.99
CA PHE A 178 16.28 -13.89 2.90
C PHE A 178 15.55 -15.22 2.68
N THR A 179 16.24 -16.29 2.98
CA THR A 179 15.67 -17.64 2.97
C THR A 179 15.06 -18.00 4.34
N LEU A 180 14.17 -19.01 4.36
CA LEU A 180 13.65 -19.58 5.60
C LEU A 180 14.78 -20.06 6.53
N GLU A 181 15.88 -20.54 5.98
CA GLU A 181 17.06 -20.97 6.75
C GLU A 181 17.74 -19.78 7.45
N GLN A 182 18.00 -18.71 6.69
CA GLN A 182 18.62 -17.49 7.23
C GLN A 182 17.74 -16.87 8.34
N TYR A 183 16.42 -16.79 8.09
CA TYR A 183 15.47 -16.31 9.09
C TYR A 183 15.50 -17.18 10.35
N SER A 184 15.41 -18.49 10.19
CA SER A 184 15.33 -19.43 11.31
C SER A 184 16.62 -19.44 12.14
N SER A 185 17.77 -19.36 11.48
CA SER A 185 19.09 -19.25 12.13
C SER A 185 19.22 -17.95 12.90
N PHE A 186 18.86 -16.81 12.29
CA PHE A 186 18.97 -15.50 12.91
C PHE A 186 18.13 -15.37 14.19
N PHE A 187 16.90 -15.91 14.16
CA PHE A 187 15.99 -15.86 15.32
C PHE A 187 16.06 -17.09 16.23
N ASN A 188 16.97 -18.02 15.95
CA ASN A 188 17.14 -19.29 16.68
C ASN A 188 15.81 -20.06 16.85
N VAL A 189 15.07 -20.20 15.75
CA VAL A 189 13.77 -20.91 15.73
C VAL A 189 13.86 -22.17 14.85
N LYS A 190 13.04 -23.19 15.16
CA LYS A 190 12.98 -24.40 14.35
C LYS A 190 12.42 -24.11 12.96
N LYS A 191 13.19 -24.42 11.90
CA LYS A 191 12.86 -24.17 10.50
C LYS A 191 11.49 -24.73 10.09
N THR A 192 11.24 -26.00 10.39
CA THR A 192 10.07 -26.76 9.92
C THR A 192 8.76 -26.44 10.63
N THR A 193 8.80 -25.76 11.77
CA THR A 193 7.60 -25.44 12.56
C THR A 193 7.45 -23.97 12.79
N THR A 194 8.21 -23.43 13.74
CA THR A 194 8.08 -22.02 14.16
C THR A 194 8.53 -21.07 13.08
N GLY A 195 9.65 -21.35 12.39
CA GLY A 195 10.15 -20.51 11.29
C GLY A 195 9.16 -20.44 10.14
N ALA A 196 8.64 -21.58 9.68
CA ALA A 196 7.63 -21.62 8.60
C ALA A 196 6.38 -20.81 8.97
N ARG A 197 5.83 -21.00 10.19
CA ARG A 197 4.67 -20.20 10.68
C ARG A 197 4.94 -18.71 10.71
N HIS A 198 6.17 -18.32 11.04
CA HIS A 198 6.55 -16.90 11.03
C HIS A 198 6.52 -16.36 9.61
N ILE A 199 7.12 -17.07 8.64
CA ILE A 199 7.10 -16.65 7.23
C ILE A 199 5.67 -16.58 6.71
N GLU A 200 4.84 -17.62 6.92
CA GLU A 200 3.42 -17.60 6.55
C GLU A 200 2.68 -16.39 7.14
N THR A 201 2.99 -16.03 8.38
CA THR A 201 2.40 -14.86 9.04
C THR A 201 2.86 -13.55 8.37
N LEU A 202 4.15 -13.43 8.04
CA LEU A 202 4.70 -12.26 7.36
C LEU A 202 4.12 -12.10 5.95
N VAL A 203 3.99 -13.18 5.19
CA VAL A 203 3.32 -13.19 3.88
C VAL A 203 1.85 -12.82 4.01
N LYS A 204 1.15 -13.39 4.99
CA LYS A 204 -0.27 -13.08 5.26
C LYS A 204 -0.52 -11.60 5.56
N TYR A 205 0.43 -10.93 6.19
CA TYR A 205 0.38 -9.49 6.47
C TYR A 205 0.94 -8.63 5.34
N ASN A 206 1.32 -9.22 4.20
CA ASN A 206 1.99 -8.54 3.09
C ASN A 206 3.27 -7.79 3.49
N LEU A 207 3.93 -8.23 4.56
CA LEU A 207 5.21 -7.66 5.00
C LEU A 207 6.39 -8.17 4.18
N ILE A 208 6.24 -9.33 3.58
CA ILE A 208 7.18 -9.93 2.62
C ILE A 208 6.41 -10.54 1.46
N LYS A 209 7.07 -10.64 0.32
CA LYS A 209 6.58 -11.43 -0.82
C LYS A 209 7.30 -12.78 -0.81
N ASP A 210 6.56 -13.85 -1.04
CA ASP A 210 7.14 -15.15 -1.32
C ASP A 210 7.55 -15.18 -2.79
N THR A 211 8.84 -15.36 -3.05
CA THR A 211 9.41 -15.39 -4.41
C THR A 211 9.72 -16.82 -4.85
N MET A 212 9.30 -17.83 -4.08
CA MET A 212 9.45 -19.23 -4.52
C MET A 212 8.46 -19.51 -5.65
N PHE A 213 9.02 -19.64 -6.82
CA PHE A 213 8.45 -20.31 -7.98
C PHE A 213 8.99 -21.74 -8.05
#